data_6cd65a8f67f3e33e4f4be3f7c6486488
#
_entry.id   6cd65a8f67f3e33e4f4be3f7c6486488
#
_cell.length_a   1.000
_cell.length_b   1.000
_cell.length_c   1.000
_cell.angle_alpha   90.00
_cell.angle_beta   90.00
_cell.angle_gamma   90.00
#
_symmetry.space_group_name_H-M   'P 1'
#
loop_
_entity.id
_entity.type
_entity.pdbx_description
1 polymer ?
#
loop_
_entity_poly.entity_id
_entity_poly.type
_entity_poly.pdbx_seq_one_letter_code
_entity_poly.pdbx_strand_id
1 'polypeptide(L)'
;MLVVGDSLSAEYGLPRGSGWVALLERRLAAQGIAAEVVNASVSGDTTAGGRNRLAALLQRHQPTHVVLELGGNDALRGLPLTSTEANLVAMTRASRAVGARVVITGMQVPPNYGRRYAEDFAALFGRVAEAEGAALVPFLLAGVADVPDAADWFQSDRIHPNERAHPRILDNVWPVLRPLLG
;
A
#
# COMPACT_ATOMS: atom_id res chain seq x y z
N MET A 1 3.87 9.90 -10.13
CA MET A 1 3.42 8.71 -9.37
C MET A 1 2.46 9.15 -8.29
N LEU A 2 1.39 8.39 -8.06
CA LEU A 2 0.41 8.65 -7.01
C LEU A 2 0.39 7.48 -6.02
N VAL A 3 0.51 7.74 -4.73
CA VAL A 3 0.32 6.74 -3.66
C VAL A 3 -1.01 7.01 -2.98
N VAL A 4 -1.89 6.02 -2.98
CA VAL A 4 -3.20 6.05 -2.32
C VAL A 4 -3.20 4.96 -1.25
N GLY A 5 -2.99 5.38 -0.02
CA GLY A 5 -2.80 4.49 1.11
C GLY A 5 -3.50 5.00 2.38
N ASP A 6 -3.21 4.30 3.46
CA ASP A 6 -3.70 4.65 4.79
C ASP A 6 -2.58 5.17 5.71
N SER A 7 -2.65 4.88 7.00
CA SER A 7 -1.67 5.32 8.00
C SER A 7 -0.26 4.77 7.77
N LEU A 8 -0.11 3.61 7.12
CA LEU A 8 1.18 3.01 6.82
C LEU A 8 1.98 3.83 5.80
N SER A 9 1.29 4.56 4.94
CA SER A 9 1.88 5.44 3.93
C SER A 9 1.82 6.93 4.31
N ALA A 10 0.90 7.33 5.23
CA ALA A 10 0.68 8.72 5.63
C ALA A 10 1.61 9.22 6.75
N GLU A 11 2.66 8.47 7.10
CA GLU A 11 3.63 8.82 8.15
C GLU A 11 2.98 8.95 9.55
N TYR A 12 1.93 8.17 9.85
CA TYR A 12 1.26 8.23 11.16
C TYR A 12 2.26 7.96 12.30
N GLY A 13 2.34 8.92 13.26
CA GLY A 13 3.23 8.82 14.43
C GLY A 13 4.72 8.94 14.12
N LEU A 14 5.10 9.32 12.90
CA LEU A 14 6.49 9.45 12.47
C LEU A 14 6.92 10.91 12.31
N PRO A 15 8.22 11.21 12.43
CA PRO A 15 8.76 12.46 11.94
C PRO A 15 8.48 12.61 10.44
N ARG A 16 8.12 13.83 10.04
CA ARG A 16 7.85 14.12 8.62
C ARG A 16 9.06 13.79 7.75
N GLY A 17 8.83 13.08 6.67
CA GLY A 17 9.87 12.68 5.71
C GLY A 17 10.59 11.39 6.08
N SER A 18 10.18 10.65 7.12
CA SER A 18 10.80 9.37 7.51
C SER A 18 10.01 8.14 7.04
N GLY A 19 8.81 8.33 6.50
CA GLY A 19 7.98 7.26 5.96
C GLY A 19 8.51 6.69 4.64
N TRP A 20 8.11 5.47 4.30
CA TRP A 20 8.59 4.76 3.12
C TRP A 20 8.33 5.51 1.79
N VAL A 21 7.25 6.31 1.71
CA VAL A 21 6.94 7.10 0.50
C VAL A 21 7.94 8.24 0.33
N ALA A 22 8.31 8.93 1.41
CA ALA A 22 9.36 9.95 1.36
C ALA A 22 10.75 9.36 1.10
N LEU A 23 11.01 8.14 1.62
CA LEU A 23 12.23 7.38 1.29
C LEU A 23 12.25 6.97 -0.18
N LEU A 24 11.10 6.62 -0.77
CA LEU A 24 10.97 6.31 -2.19
C LEU A 24 11.35 7.52 -3.05
N GLU A 25 10.83 8.70 -2.72
CA GLU A 25 11.15 9.93 -3.44
C GLU A 25 12.67 10.21 -3.43
N ARG A 26 13.31 10.06 -2.26
CA ARG A 26 14.77 10.19 -2.14
C ARG A 26 15.53 9.14 -2.95
N ARG A 27 15.06 7.88 -2.96
CA ARG A 27 15.68 6.79 -3.72
C ARG A 27 15.60 7.05 -5.23
N LEU A 28 14.46 7.53 -5.72
CA LEU A 28 14.27 7.91 -7.12
C LEU A 28 15.27 9.02 -7.52
N ALA A 29 15.34 10.08 -6.73
CA ALA A 29 16.28 11.18 -6.96
C ALA A 29 17.74 10.69 -6.95
N ALA A 30 18.13 9.88 -5.98
CA ALA A 30 19.49 9.33 -5.87
C ALA A 30 19.88 8.43 -7.06
N GLN A 31 18.89 7.80 -7.71
CA GLN A 31 19.12 6.98 -8.91
C GLN A 31 18.93 7.75 -10.23
N GLY A 32 18.74 9.06 -10.17
CA GLY A 32 18.53 9.88 -11.37
C GLY A 32 17.22 9.59 -12.11
N ILE A 33 16.23 8.98 -11.44
CA ILE A 33 14.92 8.70 -12.02
C ILE A 33 14.04 9.93 -11.83
N ALA A 34 13.71 10.61 -12.91
CA ALA A 34 12.82 11.76 -12.89
C ALA A 34 11.38 11.33 -12.67
N ALA A 35 10.93 11.34 -11.43
CA ALA A 35 9.56 11.00 -11.05
C ALA A 35 9.09 11.88 -9.89
N GLU A 36 7.97 12.54 -10.08
CA GLU A 36 7.25 13.21 -8.99
C GLU A 36 6.41 12.18 -8.22
N VAL A 37 6.51 12.19 -6.89
CA VAL A 37 5.73 11.32 -6.00
C VAL A 37 4.70 12.16 -5.24
N VAL A 38 3.43 11.88 -5.48
CA VAL A 38 2.31 12.47 -4.74
C VAL A 38 1.81 11.45 -3.72
N ASN A 39 2.04 11.71 -2.45
CA ASN A 39 1.46 10.93 -1.36
C ASN A 39 0.09 11.47 -1.00
N ALA A 40 -0.95 10.78 -1.45
CA ALA A 40 -2.34 11.10 -1.15
C ALA A 40 -2.95 10.14 -0.10
N SER A 41 -2.12 9.56 0.76
CA SER A 41 -2.56 8.64 1.80
C SER A 41 -3.23 9.36 2.95
N VAL A 42 -4.23 8.71 3.55
CA VAL A 42 -5.03 9.26 4.66
C VAL A 42 -5.12 8.22 5.78
N SER A 43 -4.62 8.58 6.96
CA SER A 43 -4.67 7.68 8.12
C SER A 43 -6.09 7.22 8.43
N GLY A 44 -6.27 5.91 8.66
CA GLY A 44 -7.56 5.30 8.94
C GLY A 44 -8.43 5.04 7.70
N ASP A 45 -7.95 5.35 6.50
CA ASP A 45 -8.72 5.14 5.28
C ASP A 45 -8.96 3.67 4.99
N THR A 46 -10.13 3.37 4.44
CA THR A 46 -10.52 2.04 3.96
C THR A 46 -10.43 1.99 2.43
N THR A 47 -10.58 0.79 1.87
CA THR A 47 -10.69 0.65 0.41
C THR A 47 -11.88 1.45 -0.16
N ALA A 48 -12.99 1.56 0.57
CA ALA A 48 -14.12 2.39 0.17
C ALA A 48 -13.78 3.88 0.18
N GLY A 49 -13.07 4.37 1.20
CA GLY A 49 -12.62 5.75 1.29
C GLY A 49 -11.65 6.09 0.15
N GLY A 50 -10.64 5.25 -0.07
CA GLY A 50 -9.71 5.41 -1.20
C GLY A 50 -10.42 5.45 -2.55
N ARG A 51 -11.37 4.52 -2.78
CA ARG A 51 -12.19 4.49 -4.00
C ARG A 51 -12.98 5.79 -4.21
N ASN A 52 -13.58 6.33 -3.17
CA ASN A 52 -14.41 7.53 -3.27
C ASN A 52 -13.62 8.77 -3.69
N ARG A 53 -12.33 8.88 -3.29
CA ARG A 53 -11.49 10.04 -3.62
C ARG A 53 -10.59 9.83 -4.84
N LEU A 54 -10.46 8.59 -5.34
CA LEU A 54 -9.51 8.25 -6.41
C LEU A 54 -9.78 9.02 -7.71
N ALA A 55 -11.03 9.14 -8.15
CA ALA A 55 -11.35 9.81 -9.40
C ALA A 55 -10.84 11.26 -9.45
N ALA A 56 -11.04 12.02 -8.37
CA ALA A 56 -10.54 13.38 -8.26
C ALA A 56 -9.00 13.45 -8.25
N LEU A 57 -8.35 12.48 -7.59
CA LEU A 57 -6.89 12.38 -7.54
C LEU A 57 -6.30 12.06 -8.93
N LEU A 58 -6.91 11.12 -9.65
CA LEU A 58 -6.49 10.77 -11.03
C LEU A 58 -6.63 11.96 -11.97
N GLN A 59 -7.76 12.66 -11.91
CA GLN A 59 -7.99 13.86 -12.71
C GLN A 59 -6.99 14.96 -12.41
N ARG A 60 -6.71 15.21 -11.12
CA ARG A 60 -5.83 16.28 -10.67
C ARG A 60 -4.36 16.02 -11.00
N HIS A 61 -3.89 14.80 -10.79
CA HIS A 61 -2.47 14.48 -10.82
C HIS A 61 -2.02 13.74 -12.09
N GLN A 62 -2.97 13.22 -12.89
CA GLN A 62 -2.72 12.49 -14.14
C GLN A 62 -1.50 11.52 -14.02
N PRO A 63 -1.52 10.62 -13.03
CA PRO A 63 -0.36 9.81 -12.71
C PRO A 63 -0.07 8.76 -13.79
N THR A 64 1.20 8.53 -14.06
CA THR A 64 1.66 7.39 -14.88
C THR A 64 1.74 6.09 -14.08
N HIS A 65 1.82 6.19 -12.77
CA HIS A 65 1.89 5.05 -11.84
C HIS A 65 1.01 5.33 -10.63
N VAL A 66 0.29 4.30 -10.17
CA VAL A 66 -0.53 4.35 -8.95
C VAL A 66 -0.14 3.19 -8.05
N VAL A 67 0.16 3.49 -6.80
CA VAL A 67 0.36 2.49 -5.73
C VAL A 67 -0.89 2.51 -4.85
N LEU A 68 -1.55 1.36 -4.73
CA LEU A 68 -2.71 1.15 -3.86
C LEU A 68 -2.28 0.40 -2.60
N GLU A 69 -2.25 1.09 -1.47
CA GLU A 69 -1.87 0.56 -0.17
C GLU A 69 -3.06 0.72 0.79
N LEU A 70 -4.06 -0.14 0.64
CA LEU A 70 -5.32 -0.10 1.39
C LEU A 70 -5.85 -1.52 1.66
N GLY A 71 -6.68 -1.65 2.68
CA GLY A 71 -7.34 -2.90 3.06
C GLY A 71 -7.09 -3.29 4.51
N GLY A 72 -6.01 -2.81 5.12
CA GLY A 72 -5.72 -3.05 6.53
C GLY A 72 -6.87 -2.57 7.44
N ASN A 73 -7.37 -1.35 7.21
CA ASN A 73 -8.49 -0.80 7.98
C ASN A 73 -9.82 -1.51 7.72
N ASP A 74 -10.02 -2.06 6.52
CA ASP A 74 -11.20 -2.90 6.22
C ASP A 74 -11.18 -4.13 7.12
N ALA A 75 -10.04 -4.82 7.21
CA ALA A 75 -9.88 -5.99 8.05
C ALA A 75 -10.00 -5.67 9.55
N LEU A 76 -9.36 -4.59 10.02
CA LEU A 76 -9.44 -4.16 11.43
C LEU A 76 -10.87 -3.83 11.86
N ARG A 77 -11.71 -3.38 10.94
CA ARG A 77 -13.12 -3.05 11.17
C ARG A 77 -14.07 -4.22 10.88
N GLY A 78 -13.55 -5.38 10.50
CA GLY A 78 -14.36 -6.56 10.18
C GLY A 78 -15.26 -6.37 8.96
N LEU A 79 -14.85 -5.54 7.99
CA LEU A 79 -15.62 -5.32 6.78
C LEU A 79 -15.58 -6.57 5.87
N PRO A 80 -16.62 -6.81 5.07
CA PRO A 80 -16.66 -7.97 4.19
C PRO A 80 -15.49 -7.97 3.19
N LEU A 81 -14.75 -9.08 3.08
CA LEU A 81 -13.63 -9.21 2.14
C LEU A 81 -14.06 -9.02 0.68
N THR A 82 -15.30 -9.40 0.35
CA THR A 82 -15.88 -9.17 -0.98
C THR A 82 -15.98 -7.68 -1.33
N SER A 83 -16.25 -6.82 -0.33
CA SER A 83 -16.29 -5.38 -0.52
C SER A 83 -14.89 -4.81 -0.71
N THR A 84 -13.92 -5.27 0.08
CA THR A 84 -12.50 -4.90 -0.05
C THR A 84 -11.99 -5.26 -1.45
N GLU A 85 -12.24 -6.50 -1.89
CA GLU A 85 -11.86 -6.98 -3.22
C GLU A 85 -12.51 -6.15 -4.34
N ALA A 86 -13.82 -5.91 -4.27
CA ALA A 86 -14.54 -5.11 -5.27
C ALA A 86 -14.02 -3.66 -5.35
N ASN A 87 -13.66 -3.05 -4.21
CA ASN A 87 -13.09 -1.71 -4.19
C ASN A 87 -11.70 -1.66 -4.82
N LEU A 88 -10.82 -2.63 -4.52
CA LEU A 88 -9.49 -2.74 -5.12
C LEU A 88 -9.58 -2.95 -6.63
N VAL A 89 -10.48 -3.82 -7.09
CA VAL A 89 -10.77 -4.02 -8.53
C VAL A 89 -11.18 -2.71 -9.18
N ALA A 90 -12.14 -1.99 -8.58
CA ALA A 90 -12.64 -0.73 -9.14
C ALA A 90 -11.53 0.33 -9.22
N MET A 91 -10.69 0.45 -8.17
CA MET A 91 -9.57 1.40 -8.14
C MET A 91 -8.50 1.04 -9.17
N THR A 92 -8.19 -0.24 -9.31
CA THR A 92 -7.21 -0.72 -10.31
C THR A 92 -7.69 -0.41 -11.73
N ARG A 93 -8.95 -0.71 -12.03
CA ARG A 93 -9.55 -0.40 -13.34
C ARG A 93 -9.57 1.09 -13.65
N ALA A 94 -9.99 1.92 -12.68
CA ALA A 94 -10.01 3.36 -12.85
C ALA A 94 -8.61 3.94 -13.10
N SER A 95 -7.60 3.45 -12.39
CA SER A 95 -6.22 3.88 -12.60
C SER A 95 -5.68 3.46 -13.97
N ARG A 96 -5.97 2.23 -14.40
CA ARG A 96 -5.57 1.74 -15.73
C ARG A 96 -6.29 2.45 -16.86
N ALA A 97 -7.54 2.83 -16.65
CA ALA A 97 -8.32 3.55 -17.67
C ALA A 97 -7.72 4.92 -18.04
N VAL A 98 -6.97 5.54 -17.13
CA VAL A 98 -6.20 6.78 -17.40
C VAL A 98 -4.76 6.51 -17.88
N GLY A 99 -4.42 5.25 -18.17
CA GLY A 99 -3.10 4.84 -18.67
C GLY A 99 -2.05 4.60 -17.59
N ALA A 100 -2.42 4.61 -16.31
CA ALA A 100 -1.46 4.37 -15.24
C ALA A 100 -1.12 2.88 -15.07
N ARG A 101 0.14 2.58 -14.78
CA ARG A 101 0.57 1.27 -14.27
C ARG A 101 0.23 1.19 -12.78
N VAL A 102 -0.32 0.05 -12.34
CA VAL A 102 -0.80 -0.11 -10.97
C VAL A 102 0.05 -1.11 -10.21
N VAL A 103 0.41 -0.75 -8.99
CA VAL A 103 1.01 -1.63 -7.98
C VAL A 103 0.02 -1.75 -6.83
N ILE A 104 -0.32 -2.97 -6.45
CA ILE A 104 -1.11 -3.27 -5.24
C ILE A 104 -0.15 -3.81 -4.18
N THR A 105 -0.27 -3.31 -2.95
CA THR A 105 0.48 -3.86 -1.82
C THR A 105 -0.40 -4.83 -1.04
N GLY A 106 0.05 -6.07 -0.92
CA GLY A 106 -0.60 -7.08 -0.11
C GLY A 106 -0.41 -6.82 1.39
N MET A 107 -1.43 -7.19 2.16
CA MET A 107 -1.45 -7.10 3.61
C MET A 107 -1.83 -8.43 4.24
N GLN A 108 -1.45 -8.60 5.49
CA GLN A 108 -1.82 -9.75 6.32
C GLN A 108 -2.40 -9.26 7.64
N VAL A 109 -3.26 -10.08 8.24
CA VAL A 109 -3.75 -9.87 9.61
C VAL A 109 -3.21 -10.98 10.50
N PRO A 110 -3.05 -10.71 11.82
CA PRO A 110 -2.59 -11.71 12.76
C PRO A 110 -3.53 -12.93 12.81
N PRO A 111 -3.01 -14.14 13.16
CA PRO A 111 -3.79 -15.38 13.17
C PRO A 111 -5.02 -15.38 14.12
N ASN A 112 -5.03 -14.50 15.12
CA ASN A 112 -6.14 -14.34 16.06
C ASN A 112 -7.43 -13.80 15.42
N TYR A 113 -7.37 -13.31 14.17
CA TYR A 113 -8.54 -12.97 13.36
C TYR A 113 -9.28 -14.22 12.80
N GLY A 114 -8.75 -15.42 13.05
CA GLY A 114 -9.20 -16.67 12.48
C GLY A 114 -8.43 -17.06 11.23
N ARG A 115 -7.95 -18.30 11.21
CA ARG A 115 -7.02 -18.77 10.14
C ARG A 115 -7.60 -18.59 8.75
N ARG A 116 -8.85 -19.01 8.52
CA ARG A 116 -9.50 -18.89 7.21
C ARG A 116 -9.63 -17.44 6.76
N TYR A 117 -10.05 -16.54 7.67
CA TYR A 117 -10.15 -15.12 7.36
C TYR A 117 -8.79 -14.52 6.99
N ALA A 118 -7.75 -14.84 7.75
CA ALA A 118 -6.39 -14.34 7.50
C ALA A 118 -5.86 -14.84 6.14
N GLU A 119 -6.09 -16.12 5.80
CA GLU A 119 -5.71 -16.71 4.53
C GLU A 119 -6.47 -16.06 3.35
N ASP A 120 -7.79 -15.91 3.46
CA ASP A 120 -8.64 -15.31 2.45
C ASP A 120 -8.29 -13.82 2.24
N PHE A 121 -8.01 -13.08 3.34
CA PHE A 121 -7.58 -11.69 3.28
C PHE A 121 -6.23 -11.55 2.59
N ALA A 122 -5.23 -12.33 2.97
CA ALA A 122 -3.92 -12.27 2.33
C ALA A 122 -3.97 -12.61 0.83
N ALA A 123 -4.80 -13.58 0.46
CA ALA A 123 -4.93 -14.06 -0.92
C ALA A 123 -5.66 -13.08 -1.84
N LEU A 124 -6.56 -12.23 -1.32
CA LEU A 124 -7.39 -11.36 -2.16
C LEU A 124 -6.56 -10.37 -3.00
N PHE A 125 -5.47 -9.85 -2.46
CA PHE A 125 -4.61 -8.89 -3.17
C PHE A 125 -3.96 -9.50 -4.41
N GLY A 126 -3.49 -10.76 -4.28
CA GLY A 126 -2.93 -11.52 -5.41
C GLY A 126 -3.98 -11.79 -6.48
N ARG A 127 -5.19 -12.21 -6.08
CA ARG A 127 -6.29 -12.44 -7.03
C ARG A 127 -6.65 -11.17 -7.81
N VAL A 128 -6.75 -10.03 -7.12
CA VAL A 128 -7.04 -8.75 -7.78
C VAL A 128 -5.91 -8.34 -8.71
N ALA A 129 -4.66 -8.44 -8.26
CA ALA A 129 -3.50 -8.08 -9.08
C ALA A 129 -3.43 -8.91 -10.36
N GLU A 130 -3.62 -10.23 -10.27
CA GLU A 130 -3.63 -11.15 -11.41
C GLU A 130 -4.79 -10.85 -12.35
N ALA A 131 -6.02 -10.75 -11.83
CA ALA A 131 -7.22 -10.54 -12.63
C ALA A 131 -7.22 -9.19 -13.35
N GLU A 132 -6.68 -8.15 -12.73
CA GLU A 132 -6.70 -6.78 -13.28
C GLU A 132 -5.36 -6.37 -13.92
N GLY A 133 -4.37 -7.25 -13.99
CA GLY A 133 -3.07 -6.98 -14.58
C GLY A 133 -2.28 -5.89 -13.87
N ALA A 134 -2.35 -5.87 -12.55
CA ALA A 134 -1.54 -5.01 -11.70
C ALA A 134 -0.29 -5.76 -11.18
N ALA A 135 0.76 -5.03 -10.87
CA ALA A 135 1.89 -5.59 -10.15
C ALA A 135 1.55 -5.77 -8.66
N LEU A 136 2.13 -6.77 -8.02
CA LEU A 136 1.87 -7.10 -6.61
C LEU A 136 3.14 -7.01 -5.78
N VAL A 137 3.09 -6.24 -4.70
CA VAL A 137 3.98 -6.42 -3.55
C VAL A 137 3.31 -7.46 -2.65
N PRO A 138 3.83 -8.69 -2.52
CA PRO A 138 3.07 -9.78 -1.88
C PRO A 138 2.69 -9.51 -0.44
N PHE A 139 3.60 -8.89 0.32
CA PHE A 139 3.36 -8.44 1.69
C PHE A 139 4.17 -7.17 1.98
N LEU A 140 3.48 -6.06 2.23
CA LEU A 140 4.11 -4.76 2.48
C LEU A 140 5.06 -4.80 3.69
N LEU A 141 4.65 -5.49 4.76
CA LEU A 141 5.39 -5.57 6.02
C LEU A 141 6.28 -6.82 6.17
N ALA A 142 6.68 -7.43 5.06
CA ALA A 142 7.61 -8.56 5.08
C ALA A 142 8.95 -8.16 5.74
N GLY A 143 9.44 -9.00 6.67
CA GLY A 143 10.64 -8.69 7.45
C GLY A 143 10.45 -7.59 8.51
N VAL A 144 9.20 -7.20 8.76
CA VAL A 144 8.79 -6.26 9.81
C VAL A 144 7.79 -6.92 10.75
N ALA A 145 6.69 -7.47 10.20
CA ALA A 145 5.61 -8.06 10.99
C ALA A 145 5.71 -9.59 11.15
N ASP A 146 6.47 -10.26 10.32
CA ASP A 146 6.62 -11.71 10.22
C ASP A 146 7.95 -12.22 10.78
N VAL A 147 8.61 -11.43 11.64
CA VAL A 147 9.89 -11.78 12.28
C VAL A 147 9.70 -12.01 13.78
N PRO A 148 10.59 -12.78 14.44
CA PRO A 148 10.47 -13.08 15.88
C PRO A 148 10.49 -11.83 16.77
N ASP A 149 11.24 -10.80 16.39
CA ASP A 149 11.40 -9.50 17.07
C ASP A 149 10.46 -8.42 16.53
N ALA A 150 9.33 -8.81 15.93
CA ALA A 150 8.38 -7.89 15.29
C ALA A 150 8.00 -6.71 16.20
N ALA A 151 7.89 -6.92 17.53
CA ALA A 151 7.52 -5.87 18.47
C ALA A 151 8.47 -4.65 18.42
N ASP A 152 9.74 -4.85 18.07
CA ASP A 152 10.77 -3.80 18.01
C ASP A 152 10.64 -2.90 16.76
N TRP A 153 9.85 -3.33 15.79
CA TRP A 153 9.60 -2.64 14.53
C TRP A 153 8.32 -1.79 14.53
N PHE A 154 7.54 -1.88 15.61
CA PHE A 154 6.27 -1.16 15.74
C PHE A 154 6.35 -0.05 16.78
N GLN A 155 5.44 0.91 16.67
CA GLN A 155 5.18 1.92 17.68
C GLN A 155 4.53 1.27 18.93
N SER A 156 4.34 2.04 19.98
CA SER A 156 3.75 1.54 21.23
C SER A 156 2.34 0.96 21.07
N ASP A 157 1.63 1.37 20.03
CA ASP A 157 0.31 0.84 19.68
C ASP A 157 0.33 -0.57 19.06
N ARG A 158 1.51 -1.07 18.68
CA ARG A 158 1.73 -2.39 18.05
C ARG A 158 0.95 -2.61 16.72
N ILE A 159 0.53 -1.51 16.10
CA ILE A 159 -0.20 -1.50 14.83
C ILE A 159 0.64 -0.82 13.77
N HIS A 160 1.18 0.35 14.09
CA HIS A 160 1.92 1.16 13.14
C HIS A 160 3.43 0.90 13.21
N PRO A 161 4.09 0.64 12.09
CA PRO A 161 5.55 0.53 12.03
C PRO A 161 6.21 1.80 12.56
N ASN A 162 7.33 1.65 13.27
CA ASN A 162 8.14 2.76 13.70
C ASN A 162 9.11 3.21 12.58
N GLU A 163 9.85 4.29 12.80
CA GLU A 163 10.75 4.86 11.79
C GLU A 163 11.78 3.85 11.23
N ARG A 164 12.29 2.94 12.06
CA ARG A 164 13.27 1.92 11.65
C ARG A 164 12.71 0.93 10.63
N ALA A 165 11.41 0.71 10.60
CA ALA A 165 10.76 -0.23 9.69
C ALA A 165 10.63 0.31 8.25
N HIS A 166 10.56 1.62 8.07
CA HIS A 166 10.21 2.22 6.77
C HIS A 166 11.24 1.97 5.66
N PRO A 167 12.57 1.94 5.90
CA PRO A 167 13.52 1.48 4.90
C PRO A 167 13.24 0.06 4.41
N ARG A 168 12.87 -0.86 5.33
CA ARG A 168 12.52 -2.25 4.98
C ARG A 168 11.23 -2.31 4.17
N ILE A 169 10.23 -1.52 4.54
CA ILE A 169 8.97 -1.40 3.76
C ILE A 169 9.27 -0.94 2.33
N LEU A 170 10.12 0.08 2.17
CA LEU A 170 10.54 0.51 0.83
C LEU A 170 11.28 -0.60 0.08
N ASP A 171 12.12 -1.38 0.76
CA ASP A 171 12.83 -2.50 0.13
C ASP A 171 11.90 -3.62 -0.34
N ASN A 172 10.71 -3.75 0.26
CA ASN A 172 9.66 -4.67 -0.22
C ASN A 172 8.93 -4.12 -1.46
N VAL A 173 8.73 -2.81 -1.54
CA VAL A 173 8.06 -2.15 -2.67
C VAL A 173 8.97 -2.00 -3.88
N TRP A 174 10.26 -1.68 -3.65
CA TRP A 174 11.20 -1.30 -4.69
C TRP A 174 11.40 -2.32 -5.81
N PRO A 175 11.60 -3.63 -5.54
CA PRO A 175 11.81 -4.64 -6.59
C PRO A 175 10.62 -4.77 -7.54
N VAL A 176 9.41 -4.49 -7.06
CA VAL A 176 8.17 -4.56 -7.85
C VAL A 176 7.96 -3.26 -8.65
N LEU A 177 8.24 -2.12 -8.03
CA LEU A 177 8.02 -0.81 -8.63
C LEU A 177 9.09 -0.45 -9.66
N ARG A 178 10.38 -0.72 -9.36
CA ARG A 178 11.52 -0.29 -10.19
C ARG A 178 11.42 -0.71 -11.67
N PRO A 179 11.04 -1.97 -12.00
CA PRO A 179 10.89 -2.40 -13.41
C PRO A 179 9.79 -1.66 -14.17
N LEU A 180 8.84 -1.06 -13.48
CA LEU A 180 7.72 -0.33 -14.07
C LEU A 180 8.09 1.10 -14.46
N LEU A 181 9.18 1.62 -13.93
CA LEU A 181 9.58 3.02 -14.13
C LEU A 181 10.29 3.30 -15.49
N GLY A 182 10.54 2.26 -16.26
CA GLY A 182 11.14 2.38 -17.61
C GLY A 182 12.65 2.40 -17.57
#